data_dd3b3e965085467a2c7b71aa451aed62
#
_entry.id   dd3b3e965085467a2c7b71aa451aed62
#
_cell.length_a   1.000
_cell.length_b   1.000
_cell.length_c   1.000
_cell.angle_alpha   90.00
_cell.angle_beta   90.00
_cell.angle_gamma   90.00
#
_symmetry.space_group_name_H-M   'P 1'
#
loop_
_entity.id
_entity.type
_entity.pdbx_description
1 polymer ?
#
loop_
_entity_poly.entity_id
_entity_poly.type
_entity_poly.pdbx_seq_one_letter_code
_entity_poly.pdbx_strand_id
1 'polypeptide(L)'
;GYFGGKKKSVKTQTQNTINREKDGSKADSNDNKSSKTKNTKNVKKNNTAKNKRKKHKKRRVEHIAAHPESSKSIRVLITNSNFYDMFHKKIKLTSSSSFYVKVNNKTKSYAAGKKAVFNASDKKLKGKKIVVGSYNGAKIKVLNIKRQNIHPEYRGTMTIKYKSKGLLLTNTLPIEQYLYAVLPSEMSTSNSMEALKTQAVCARSYAYNQMKSGKYAEYGADVDDSVACQVYNNIPEDKRSRKAVDGTFERVMKKSGKVVTAYYFSTSWGY
;
A
#
# COMPACT_ATOMS: atom_id res chain seq x y z
N GLY A 1 -30.37 -15.36 -42.55
CA GLY A 1 -31.13 -16.09 -41.54
C GLY A 1 -30.86 -15.52 -40.15
N TYR A 2 -31.89 -14.95 -39.56
CA TYR A 2 -31.95 -14.38 -38.21
C TYR A 2 -31.65 -15.41 -37.11
N PHE A 3 -30.89 -15.02 -36.06
CA PHE A 3 -31.21 -15.40 -34.68
C PHE A 3 -30.68 -14.32 -33.72
N GLY A 4 -31.61 -13.57 -33.15
CA GLY A 4 -31.36 -12.66 -32.02
C GLY A 4 -31.39 -13.42 -30.70
N GLY A 5 -30.37 -13.27 -29.89
CA GLY A 5 -30.30 -13.77 -28.52
C GLY A 5 -30.24 -12.62 -27.53
N LYS A 6 -31.36 -12.37 -26.81
CA LYS A 6 -31.43 -11.42 -25.70
C LYS A 6 -30.62 -11.93 -24.51
N LYS A 7 -29.60 -11.19 -24.08
CA LYS A 7 -28.91 -11.43 -22.80
C LYS A 7 -29.71 -10.78 -21.66
N LYS A 8 -30.26 -11.62 -20.77
CA LYS A 8 -30.85 -11.19 -19.49
C LYS A 8 -29.73 -10.76 -18.53
N SER A 9 -29.88 -9.59 -17.96
CA SER A 9 -29.05 -9.08 -16.86
C SER A 9 -29.43 -9.81 -15.57
N VAL A 10 -28.45 -10.42 -14.93
CA VAL A 10 -28.59 -10.94 -13.57
C VAL A 10 -28.12 -9.85 -12.60
N LYS A 11 -29.06 -9.28 -11.86
CA LYS A 11 -28.79 -8.42 -10.69
C LYS A 11 -28.53 -9.35 -9.51
N THR A 12 -27.33 -9.34 -8.98
CA THR A 12 -27.05 -9.96 -7.68
C THR A 12 -27.05 -8.87 -6.62
N GLN A 13 -28.12 -8.83 -5.84
CA GLN A 13 -28.18 -8.10 -4.58
C GLN A 13 -27.57 -8.98 -3.50
N THR A 14 -26.57 -8.47 -2.78
CA THR A 14 -26.11 -9.07 -1.53
C THR A 14 -26.38 -8.07 -0.43
N GLN A 15 -27.50 -8.28 0.27
CA GLN A 15 -27.79 -7.67 1.56
C GLN A 15 -27.17 -8.54 2.65
N ASN A 16 -26.24 -8.00 3.42
CA ASN A 16 -25.82 -8.58 4.68
C ASN A 16 -26.45 -7.77 5.81
N THR A 17 -27.49 -8.35 6.39
CA THR A 17 -28.10 -7.92 7.65
C THR A 17 -27.33 -8.57 8.80
N ILE A 18 -26.74 -7.77 9.64
CA ILE A 18 -26.14 -8.24 10.89
C ILE A 18 -27.14 -7.94 12.01
N ASN A 19 -27.75 -8.98 12.54
CA ASN A 19 -28.57 -8.94 13.77
C ASN A 19 -27.66 -8.80 14.99
N ARG A 20 -27.96 -7.77 15.78
CA ARG A 20 -27.45 -7.59 17.12
C ARG A 20 -28.46 -8.25 18.10
N GLU A 21 -28.07 -9.30 18.71
CA GLU A 21 -28.77 -9.76 19.95
C GLU A 21 -28.16 -9.05 21.16
N LYS A 22 -29.08 -8.44 21.90
CA LYS A 22 -28.85 -7.94 23.25
C LYS A 22 -29.27 -9.05 24.20
N ASP A 23 -28.40 -9.44 25.11
CA ASP A 23 -28.84 -10.08 26.32
C ASP A 23 -28.28 -9.33 27.54
N GLY A 24 -29.20 -8.91 28.37
CA GLY A 24 -28.94 -8.30 29.64
C GLY A 24 -29.18 -9.29 30.75
N SER A 25 -28.40 -9.26 31.79
CA SER A 25 -28.82 -9.69 33.11
C SER A 25 -28.17 -8.88 34.22
N LYS A 26 -29.03 -8.51 35.11
CA LYS A 26 -28.88 -7.64 36.30
C LYS A 26 -28.10 -8.30 37.43
N ALA A 27 -27.42 -7.45 38.16
CA ALA A 27 -27.40 -7.25 39.62
C ALA A 27 -27.21 -8.47 40.57
N ASP A 28 -26.26 -8.34 41.47
CA ASP A 28 -26.61 -8.12 42.87
C ASP A 28 -25.44 -7.63 43.72
N SER A 29 -25.80 -6.71 44.58
CA SER A 29 -25.05 -6.07 45.63
C SER A 29 -24.80 -7.02 46.80
N ASN A 30 -23.71 -6.88 47.54
CA ASN A 30 -23.77 -6.82 48.99
C ASN A 30 -22.52 -6.25 49.64
N ASP A 31 -22.83 -5.39 50.59
CA ASP A 31 -22.03 -4.79 51.64
C ASP A 31 -21.31 -5.81 52.54
N ASN A 32 -20.15 -5.45 53.08
CA ASN A 32 -20.01 -5.37 54.52
C ASN A 32 -18.71 -4.69 55.00
N LYS A 33 -18.96 -3.81 55.87
CA LYS A 33 -18.29 -2.99 56.84
C LYS A 33 -17.15 -3.63 57.66
N SER A 34 -16.25 -2.71 58.05
CA SER A 34 -15.70 -2.48 59.41
C SER A 34 -14.56 -3.41 59.85
N SER A 35 -13.47 -2.93 60.36
CA SER A 35 -13.29 -2.10 61.56
C SER A 35 -11.84 -1.63 61.77
N LYS A 36 -11.73 -0.55 62.46
CA LYS A 36 -10.56 0.12 63.04
C LYS A 36 -9.73 -0.78 63.95
N THR A 37 -8.38 -0.55 63.98
CA THR A 37 -7.76 -0.27 65.28
C THR A 37 -6.40 0.45 65.09
N LYS A 38 -6.23 1.46 65.90
CA LYS A 38 -5.03 2.28 66.14
C LYS A 38 -3.97 1.47 66.91
N ASN A 39 -2.67 1.69 66.67
CA ASN A 39 -1.83 2.10 67.76
C ASN A 39 -0.46 2.65 67.30
N THR A 40 -0.14 3.75 67.89
CA THR A 40 1.08 4.54 67.93
C THR A 40 2.24 3.79 68.60
N LYS A 41 3.49 4.00 68.13
CA LYS A 41 4.60 4.57 68.91
C LYS A 41 5.88 4.76 68.11
N ASN A 42 6.43 5.94 68.29
CA ASN A 42 7.74 6.45 67.93
C ASN A 42 8.93 5.52 68.18
N VAL A 43 9.96 5.58 67.37
CA VAL A 43 11.37 5.85 67.74
C VAL A 43 12.18 6.38 66.57
N LYS A 44 13.05 7.29 66.90
CA LYS A 44 13.91 8.20 66.11
C LYS A 44 15.03 7.50 65.34
N LYS A 45 15.48 8.23 64.27
CA LYS A 45 16.82 8.45 63.74
C LYS A 45 17.50 7.32 62.95
N ASN A 46 17.79 7.51 61.65
CA ASN A 46 19.05 8.12 61.21
C ASN A 46 19.02 8.37 59.69
N ASN A 47 19.49 9.50 59.31
CA ASN A 47 19.77 9.94 57.95
C ASN A 47 20.76 9.01 57.25
N THR A 48 20.44 8.54 56.08
CA THR A 48 21.37 8.37 54.96
C THR A 48 20.62 8.50 53.67
N ALA A 49 20.75 9.62 53.04
CA ALA A 49 20.26 9.90 51.72
C ALA A 49 20.96 8.98 50.70
N LYS A 50 20.35 7.89 50.29
CA LYS A 50 20.74 7.16 49.11
C LYS A 50 19.94 7.68 47.91
N ASN A 51 20.59 8.57 47.17
CA ASN A 51 20.22 8.99 45.84
C ASN A 51 19.94 7.76 44.93
N LYS A 52 18.71 7.32 44.86
CA LYS A 52 18.27 6.40 43.82
C LYS A 52 18.13 7.21 42.52
N ARG A 53 19.24 7.35 41.78
CA ARG A 53 19.19 7.72 40.36
C ARG A 53 18.25 6.76 39.66
N LYS A 54 17.03 7.21 39.31
CA LYS A 54 16.16 6.57 38.35
C LYS A 54 16.92 6.53 37.02
N LYS A 55 17.50 5.39 36.69
CA LYS A 55 17.96 5.09 35.34
C LYS A 55 16.73 5.15 34.44
N HIS A 56 16.51 6.27 33.79
CA HIS A 56 15.69 6.31 32.59
C HIS A 56 16.31 5.32 31.60
N LYS A 57 15.68 4.17 31.40
CA LYS A 57 15.93 3.31 30.25
C LYS A 57 15.67 4.18 29.03
N LYS A 58 16.71 4.76 28.42
CA LYS A 58 16.64 5.29 27.08
C LYS A 58 16.03 4.17 26.22
N ARG A 59 14.80 4.37 25.77
CA ARG A 59 14.23 3.56 24.69
C ARG A 59 15.25 3.64 23.56
N ARG A 60 15.94 2.54 23.33
CA ARG A 60 16.76 2.35 22.12
C ARG A 60 15.79 2.52 20.97
N VAL A 61 15.83 3.65 20.30
CA VAL A 61 15.21 3.81 19.00
C VAL A 61 15.99 2.83 18.14
N GLU A 62 15.38 1.66 17.85
CA GLU A 62 15.90 0.80 16.81
C GLU A 62 15.85 1.64 15.54
N HIS A 63 16.98 2.17 15.13
CA HIS A 63 17.19 2.56 13.76
C HIS A 63 16.99 1.27 12.96
N ILE A 64 15.80 1.10 12.40
CA ILE A 64 15.58 0.15 11.33
C ILE A 64 16.54 0.63 10.25
N ALA A 65 17.66 -0.08 10.09
CA ALA A 65 18.59 0.17 9.02
C ALA A 65 17.74 0.23 7.74
N ALA A 66 17.80 1.32 7.00
CA ALA A 66 17.19 1.40 5.70
C ALA A 66 17.78 0.23 4.92
N HIS A 67 16.95 -0.79 4.64
CA HIS A 67 17.39 -1.88 3.77
C HIS A 67 17.91 -1.25 2.49
N PRO A 68 19.09 -1.66 1.99
CA PRO A 68 19.56 -1.15 0.71
C PRO A 68 18.44 -1.32 -0.28
N GLU A 69 18.08 -0.24 -0.98
CA GLU A 69 17.01 -0.28 -1.97
C GLU A 69 17.32 -1.44 -2.92
N SER A 70 16.37 -2.35 -3.08
CA SER A 70 16.49 -3.41 -4.08
C SER A 70 16.89 -2.77 -5.40
N SER A 71 17.94 -3.27 -6.03
CA SER A 71 18.41 -2.77 -7.33
C SER A 71 17.36 -2.89 -8.43
N LYS A 72 16.27 -3.65 -8.21
CA LYS A 72 15.21 -3.90 -9.17
C LYS A 72 14.00 -3.02 -8.91
N SER A 73 13.68 -2.22 -9.92
CA SER A 73 12.46 -1.41 -9.95
C SER A 73 11.41 -2.09 -10.82
N ILE A 74 10.17 -1.97 -10.40
CA ILE A 74 8.97 -2.40 -11.15
C ILE A 74 8.23 -1.18 -11.69
N ARG A 75 7.65 -1.32 -12.89
CA ARG A 75 6.83 -0.31 -13.55
C ARG A 75 5.39 -0.77 -13.58
N VAL A 76 4.52 -0.04 -12.89
CA VAL A 76 3.11 -0.37 -12.73
C VAL A 76 2.27 0.58 -13.57
N LEU A 77 1.54 0.08 -14.55
CA LEU A 77 0.59 0.85 -15.33
C LEU A 77 -0.64 1.13 -14.45
N ILE A 78 -0.95 2.41 -14.25
CA ILE A 78 -2.06 2.84 -13.41
C ILE A 78 -3.30 3.05 -14.26
N THR A 79 -4.33 2.27 -14.00
CA THR A 79 -5.61 2.31 -14.71
C THR A 79 -6.58 3.34 -14.11
N ASN A 80 -7.74 3.53 -14.73
CA ASN A 80 -8.79 4.41 -14.21
C ASN A 80 -9.40 3.89 -12.89
N SER A 81 -10.34 4.63 -12.30
CA SER A 81 -10.94 4.26 -11.00
C SER A 81 -11.57 2.88 -10.96
N ASN A 82 -12.05 2.37 -12.09
CA ASN A 82 -12.75 1.09 -12.20
C ASN A 82 -11.88 -0.03 -12.74
N PHE A 83 -10.59 0.18 -12.97
CA PHE A 83 -9.62 -0.77 -13.52
C PHE A 83 -9.90 -1.27 -14.95
N TYR A 84 -10.81 -0.60 -15.69
CA TYR A 84 -11.17 -1.03 -17.04
C TYR A 84 -10.34 -0.39 -18.15
N ASP A 85 -9.80 0.82 -17.90
CA ASP A 85 -9.12 1.58 -18.93
C ASP A 85 -7.77 2.09 -18.43
N MET A 86 -6.75 1.89 -19.22
CA MET A 86 -5.39 2.36 -18.96
C MET A 86 -5.16 3.79 -19.46
N PHE A 87 -6.08 4.33 -20.27
CA PHE A 87 -5.96 5.66 -20.85
C PHE A 87 -6.71 6.70 -20.04
N HIS A 88 -6.02 7.78 -19.70
CA HIS A 88 -6.59 8.89 -18.95
C HIS A 88 -6.83 10.09 -19.87
N LYS A 89 -8.03 10.69 -19.83
CA LYS A 89 -8.32 11.97 -20.49
C LYS A 89 -7.56 13.12 -19.82
N LYS A 90 -7.33 13.01 -18.52
CA LYS A 90 -6.65 14.00 -17.68
C LYS A 90 -5.92 13.30 -16.54
N ILE A 91 -4.69 13.77 -16.24
CA ILE A 91 -3.93 13.35 -15.08
C ILE A 91 -3.69 14.57 -14.20
N LYS A 92 -4.02 14.47 -12.90
CA LYS A 92 -3.80 15.51 -11.89
C LYS A 92 -2.96 14.93 -10.76
N LEU A 93 -1.78 15.49 -10.54
CA LEU A 93 -0.83 15.04 -9.53
C LEU A 93 -0.55 16.13 -8.52
N THR A 94 -0.32 15.74 -7.27
CA THR A 94 0.14 16.60 -6.18
C THR A 94 1.02 15.79 -5.23
N SER A 95 1.63 16.46 -4.25
CA SER A 95 2.34 15.82 -3.14
C SER A 95 2.17 16.65 -1.87
N SER A 96 2.27 16.00 -0.71
CA SER A 96 2.33 16.66 0.60
C SER A 96 3.65 17.41 0.84
N SER A 97 4.63 17.24 -0.05
CA SER A 97 5.94 17.89 -0.03
C SER A 97 6.22 18.53 -1.39
N SER A 98 7.30 19.31 -1.47
CA SER A 98 7.77 19.85 -2.75
C SER A 98 8.10 18.72 -3.72
N PHE A 99 7.70 18.89 -4.97
CA PHE A 99 7.88 17.89 -6.02
C PHE A 99 8.27 18.56 -7.35
N TYR A 100 8.70 17.75 -8.30
CA TYR A 100 9.12 18.23 -9.60
C TYR A 100 8.37 17.55 -10.74
N VAL A 101 8.25 18.27 -11.83
CA VAL A 101 7.84 17.75 -13.15
C VAL A 101 9.01 17.96 -14.10
N LYS A 102 9.58 16.88 -14.58
CA LYS A 102 10.64 16.89 -15.60
C LYS A 102 10.03 16.55 -16.96
N VAL A 103 10.13 17.49 -17.90
CA VAL A 103 9.70 17.28 -19.30
C VAL A 103 10.96 17.28 -20.15
N ASN A 104 11.31 16.12 -20.69
CA ASN A 104 12.62 15.89 -21.33
C ASN A 104 13.75 16.32 -20.37
N ASN A 105 14.50 17.36 -20.71
CA ASN A 105 15.63 17.88 -19.91
C ASN A 105 15.27 19.10 -19.04
N LYS A 106 14.03 19.62 -19.14
CA LYS A 106 13.58 20.79 -18.36
C LYS A 106 12.82 20.35 -17.11
N THR A 107 13.21 20.86 -15.96
CA THR A 107 12.57 20.57 -14.66
C THR A 107 11.86 21.81 -14.15
N LYS A 108 10.62 21.62 -13.71
CA LYS A 108 9.82 22.63 -13.01
C LYS A 108 9.49 22.11 -11.62
N SER A 109 9.78 22.92 -10.60
CA SER A 109 9.47 22.61 -9.20
C SER A 109 8.08 23.12 -8.83
N TYR A 110 7.43 22.40 -7.93
CA TYR A 110 6.12 22.70 -7.37
C TYR A 110 6.20 22.66 -5.85
N ALA A 111 5.62 23.64 -5.18
CA ALA A 111 5.48 23.61 -3.72
C ALA A 111 4.49 22.52 -3.30
N ALA A 112 4.58 22.10 -2.04
CA ALA A 112 3.64 21.17 -1.40
C ALA A 112 2.18 21.58 -1.65
N GLY A 113 1.30 20.63 -1.96
CA GLY A 113 -0.11 20.84 -2.21
C GLY A 113 -0.46 21.48 -3.58
N LYS A 114 0.50 22.03 -4.33
CA LYS A 114 0.26 22.50 -5.70
C LYS A 114 -0.09 21.32 -6.61
N LYS A 115 -0.77 21.60 -7.71
CA LYS A 115 -1.25 20.59 -8.66
C LYS A 115 -0.51 20.71 -9.99
N ALA A 116 0.01 19.60 -10.50
CA ALA A 116 0.44 19.45 -11.87
C ALA A 116 -0.67 18.76 -12.67
N VAL A 117 -1.08 19.36 -13.79
CA VAL A 117 -2.22 18.89 -14.60
C VAL A 117 -1.77 18.65 -16.03
N PHE A 118 -2.16 17.50 -16.58
CA PHE A 118 -1.87 17.08 -17.94
C PHE A 118 -3.18 16.66 -18.60
N ASN A 119 -3.47 17.18 -19.80
CA ASN A 119 -4.69 16.86 -20.55
C ASN A 119 -4.32 16.10 -21.82
N ALA A 120 -5.08 15.08 -22.18
CA ALA A 120 -4.88 14.32 -23.41
C ALA A 120 -5.17 15.17 -24.67
N SER A 121 -5.93 16.25 -24.54
CA SER A 121 -6.13 17.23 -25.62
C SER A 121 -4.91 18.09 -25.92
N ASP A 122 -3.94 18.18 -25.01
CA ASP A 122 -2.72 18.93 -25.20
C ASP A 122 -1.72 18.16 -26.07
N LYS A 123 -1.80 18.37 -27.39
CA LYS A 123 -0.92 17.72 -28.37
C LYS A 123 0.57 18.09 -28.20
N LYS A 124 0.90 19.15 -27.43
CA LYS A 124 2.29 19.52 -27.10
C LYS A 124 2.98 18.46 -26.24
N LEU A 125 2.22 17.58 -25.59
CA LEU A 125 2.74 16.45 -24.81
C LEU A 125 3.21 15.28 -25.69
N LYS A 126 2.82 15.24 -26.96
CA LYS A 126 3.21 14.18 -27.90
C LYS A 126 4.73 14.09 -28.01
N GLY A 127 5.28 12.87 -27.87
CA GLY A 127 6.73 12.61 -27.93
C GLY A 127 7.54 13.11 -26.73
N LYS A 128 6.90 13.73 -25.72
CA LYS A 128 7.62 14.19 -24.52
C LYS A 128 7.76 13.05 -23.50
N LYS A 129 8.93 12.98 -22.86
CA LYS A 129 9.15 12.16 -21.67
C LYS A 129 8.86 13.02 -20.45
N ILE A 130 7.76 12.69 -19.71
CA ILE A 130 7.30 13.43 -18.54
C ILE A 130 7.49 12.53 -17.32
N VAL A 131 8.27 13.00 -16.35
CA VAL A 131 8.51 12.30 -15.08
C VAL A 131 8.18 13.25 -13.94
N VAL A 132 7.41 12.74 -12.95
CA VAL A 132 7.02 13.46 -11.75
C VAL A 132 7.55 12.71 -10.54
N GLY A 133 8.22 13.39 -9.64
CA GLY A 133 8.77 12.81 -8.42
C GLY A 133 8.93 13.86 -7.33
N SER A 134 9.11 13.41 -6.10
CA SER A 134 9.35 14.30 -4.95
C SER A 134 10.86 14.41 -4.69
N TYR A 135 11.29 15.53 -4.12
CA TYR A 135 12.70 15.76 -3.78
C TYR A 135 13.17 14.99 -2.54
N ASN A 136 12.23 14.59 -1.66
CA ASN A 136 12.54 13.97 -0.37
C ASN A 136 11.85 12.62 -0.17
N GLY A 137 11.47 11.93 -1.27
CA GLY A 137 10.83 10.62 -1.20
C GLY A 137 9.37 10.63 -0.75
N ALA A 138 8.73 11.81 -0.62
CA ALA A 138 7.30 11.88 -0.35
C ALA A 138 6.48 11.27 -1.50
N LYS A 139 5.30 10.74 -1.18
CA LYS A 139 4.42 10.11 -2.16
C LYS A 139 3.81 11.14 -3.12
N ILE A 140 3.55 10.70 -4.35
CA ILE A 140 2.79 11.46 -5.35
C ILE A 140 1.34 10.99 -5.31
N LYS A 141 0.41 11.91 -5.03
CA LYS A 141 -1.03 11.66 -4.99
C LYS A 141 -1.64 11.87 -6.37
N VAL A 142 -2.46 10.93 -6.81
CA VAL A 142 -3.17 10.98 -8.10
C VAL A 142 -4.63 11.40 -7.87
N LEU A 143 -4.98 12.62 -8.25
CA LEU A 143 -6.27 13.26 -7.91
C LEU A 143 -7.41 12.95 -8.89
N ASN A 144 -7.12 12.33 -10.03
CA ASN A 144 -8.14 12.01 -11.06
C ASN A 144 -8.65 10.57 -10.99
N ILE A 145 -8.15 9.77 -10.07
CA ILE A 145 -8.63 8.41 -9.80
C ILE A 145 -8.94 8.24 -8.32
N LYS A 146 -9.76 7.24 -8.01
CA LYS A 146 -10.06 6.80 -6.64
C LYS A 146 -9.83 5.29 -6.52
N ARG A 147 -9.34 4.87 -5.35
CA ARG A 147 -9.24 3.50 -4.91
C ARG A 147 -9.91 3.43 -3.54
N GLN A 148 -10.92 2.57 -3.36
CA GLN A 148 -11.69 2.51 -2.10
C GLN A 148 -12.11 3.92 -1.60
N ASN A 149 -12.65 4.76 -2.50
CA ASN A 149 -13.10 6.15 -2.24
C ASN A 149 -12.02 7.16 -1.82
N ILE A 150 -10.74 6.80 -1.81
CA ILE A 150 -9.63 7.72 -1.55
C ILE A 150 -8.80 7.95 -2.83
N HIS A 151 -8.12 9.09 -2.89
CA HIS A 151 -7.12 9.34 -3.93
C HIS A 151 -5.81 8.63 -3.56
N PRO A 152 -5.32 7.69 -4.40
CA PRO A 152 -4.13 6.91 -4.07
C PRO A 152 -2.87 7.76 -4.08
N GLU A 153 -1.91 7.37 -3.23
CA GLU A 153 -0.59 7.99 -3.08
C GLU A 153 0.50 6.97 -3.39
N TYR A 154 1.39 7.30 -4.29
CA TYR A 154 2.39 6.39 -4.83
C TYR A 154 3.81 6.79 -4.42
N ARG A 155 4.60 5.83 -3.95
CA ARG A 155 6.05 5.95 -3.78
C ARG A 155 6.74 5.99 -5.14
N GLY A 156 8.01 6.40 -5.16
CA GLY A 156 8.81 6.43 -6.38
C GLY A 156 8.40 7.58 -7.32
N THR A 157 8.45 7.34 -8.61
CA THR A 157 8.16 8.34 -9.65
C THR A 157 6.98 7.95 -10.51
N MET A 158 6.33 8.96 -11.08
CA MET A 158 5.24 8.79 -12.04
C MET A 158 5.72 9.22 -13.42
N THR A 159 5.55 8.35 -14.41
CA THR A 159 5.84 8.67 -15.82
C THR A 159 4.54 8.83 -16.58
N ILE A 160 4.45 9.90 -17.38
CA ILE A 160 3.29 10.17 -18.23
C ILE A 160 3.73 10.06 -19.69
N LYS A 161 2.99 9.26 -20.48
CA LYS A 161 3.19 9.13 -21.92
C LYS A 161 1.93 9.50 -22.67
N TYR A 162 2.08 10.32 -23.70
CA TYR A 162 0.99 10.63 -24.63
C TYR A 162 0.81 9.49 -25.64
N LYS A 163 -0.43 9.06 -25.83
CA LYS A 163 -0.86 8.12 -26.87
C LYS A 163 -2.11 8.68 -27.58
N SER A 164 -2.42 8.17 -28.76
CA SER A 164 -3.60 8.61 -29.54
C SER A 164 -4.92 8.48 -28.77
N LYS A 165 -5.05 7.42 -27.97
CA LYS A 165 -6.23 7.14 -27.14
C LYS A 165 -6.29 7.91 -25.81
N GLY A 166 -5.18 8.60 -25.40
CA GLY A 166 -5.13 9.32 -24.13
C GLY A 166 -3.74 9.31 -23.50
N LEU A 167 -3.67 9.62 -22.22
CA LEU A 167 -2.43 9.60 -21.46
C LEU A 167 -2.27 8.28 -20.71
N LEU A 168 -1.12 7.65 -20.79
CA LEU A 168 -0.72 6.55 -19.92
C LEU A 168 -0.02 7.11 -18.70
N LEU A 169 -0.31 6.51 -17.52
CA LEU A 169 0.32 6.82 -16.25
C LEU A 169 1.02 5.57 -15.72
N THR A 170 2.34 5.64 -15.52
CA THR A 170 3.13 4.51 -15.01
C THR A 170 3.85 4.92 -13.74
N ASN A 171 3.71 4.13 -12.68
CA ASN A 171 4.45 4.30 -11.44
C ASN A 171 5.72 3.43 -11.48
N THR A 172 6.87 4.01 -11.17
CA THR A 172 8.15 3.30 -11.10
C THR A 172 8.71 3.41 -9.70
N LEU A 173 8.99 2.27 -9.06
CA LEU A 173 9.48 2.20 -7.69
C LEU A 173 10.25 0.88 -7.46
N PRO A 174 11.08 0.79 -6.38
CA PRO A 174 11.68 -0.48 -5.96
C PRO A 174 10.60 -1.54 -5.68
N ILE A 175 10.88 -2.79 -6.02
CA ILE A 175 9.91 -3.89 -5.88
C ILE A 175 9.44 -4.08 -4.43
N GLU A 176 10.31 -3.87 -3.45
CA GLU A 176 9.94 -3.99 -2.04
C GLU A 176 8.91 -2.92 -1.65
N GLN A 177 9.07 -1.69 -2.13
CA GLN A 177 8.09 -0.61 -1.91
C GLN A 177 6.76 -0.86 -2.63
N TYR A 178 6.77 -1.52 -3.79
CA TYR A 178 5.57 -2.00 -4.46
C TYR A 178 4.81 -3.00 -3.59
N LEU A 179 5.51 -3.94 -2.98
CA LEU A 179 4.91 -4.95 -2.10
C LEU A 179 4.30 -4.36 -0.83
N TYR A 180 4.78 -3.22 -0.32
CA TYR A 180 4.13 -2.52 0.81
C TYR A 180 2.68 -2.14 0.54
N ALA A 181 2.34 -1.89 -0.72
CA ALA A 181 0.98 -1.56 -1.13
C ALA A 181 0.19 -2.77 -1.69
N VAL A 182 0.88 -3.77 -2.25
CA VAL A 182 0.25 -5.01 -2.72
C VAL A 182 -0.28 -5.84 -1.55
N LEU A 183 0.53 -6.09 -0.52
CA LEU A 183 0.13 -6.95 0.59
C LEU A 183 -1.21 -6.54 1.24
N PRO A 184 -1.40 -5.29 1.68
CA PRO A 184 -2.66 -4.89 2.30
C PRO A 184 -3.83 -4.82 1.30
N SER A 185 -3.55 -4.80 -0.01
CA SER A 185 -4.57 -4.87 -1.06
C SER A 185 -5.05 -6.30 -1.35
N GLU A 186 -4.21 -7.30 -1.06
CA GLU A 186 -4.47 -8.70 -1.39
C GLU A 186 -4.97 -9.51 -0.19
N MET A 187 -4.56 -9.17 1.03
CA MET A 187 -4.98 -9.89 2.23
C MET A 187 -5.11 -8.99 3.45
N SER A 188 -5.96 -9.41 4.40
CA SER A 188 -6.12 -8.71 5.67
C SER A 188 -4.80 -8.69 6.46
N THR A 189 -4.42 -7.51 6.92
CA THR A 189 -3.23 -7.30 7.76
C THR A 189 -3.38 -7.85 9.18
N SER A 190 -4.60 -8.28 9.58
CA SER A 190 -4.86 -8.99 10.84
C SER A 190 -4.38 -10.44 10.85
N ASN A 191 -4.07 -11.03 9.68
CA ASN A 191 -3.53 -12.37 9.57
C ASN A 191 -2.21 -12.53 10.35
N SER A 192 -1.80 -13.78 10.61
CA SER A 192 -0.55 -14.05 11.30
C SER A 192 0.66 -13.46 10.55
N MET A 193 1.73 -13.14 11.26
CA MET A 193 2.94 -12.59 10.64
C MET A 193 3.55 -13.56 9.62
N GLU A 194 3.48 -14.87 9.88
CA GLU A 194 4.01 -15.88 8.97
C GLU A 194 3.16 -15.98 7.68
N ALA A 195 1.83 -15.82 7.78
CA ALA A 195 0.97 -15.73 6.60
C ALA A 195 1.30 -14.49 5.75
N LEU A 196 1.49 -13.32 6.40
CA LEU A 196 1.91 -12.10 5.71
C LEU A 196 3.28 -12.26 5.05
N LYS A 197 4.25 -12.89 5.70
CA LYS A 197 5.57 -13.18 5.13
C LYS A 197 5.48 -14.13 3.94
N THR A 198 4.68 -15.19 4.04
CA THR A 198 4.43 -16.13 2.94
C THR A 198 3.85 -15.40 1.74
N GLN A 199 2.83 -14.57 1.96
CA GLN A 199 2.23 -13.77 0.89
C GLN A 199 3.25 -12.80 0.26
N ALA A 200 4.13 -12.19 1.05
CA ALA A 200 5.18 -11.31 0.52
C ALA A 200 6.13 -12.06 -0.42
N VAL A 201 6.54 -13.29 -0.07
CA VAL A 201 7.41 -14.13 -0.91
C VAL A 201 6.68 -14.57 -2.19
N CYS A 202 5.41 -14.96 -2.09
CA CYS A 202 4.58 -15.31 -3.25
C CYS A 202 4.41 -14.11 -4.20
N ALA A 203 3.99 -12.96 -3.67
CA ALA A 203 3.78 -11.75 -4.45
C ALA A 203 5.07 -11.26 -5.13
N ARG A 204 6.21 -11.34 -4.44
CA ARG A 204 7.51 -10.99 -5.00
C ARG A 204 7.90 -11.94 -6.14
N SER A 205 7.70 -13.24 -5.96
CA SER A 205 8.00 -14.25 -6.99
C SER A 205 7.15 -14.04 -8.24
N TYR A 206 5.86 -13.77 -8.06
CA TYR A 206 4.94 -13.42 -9.14
C TYR A 206 5.42 -12.17 -9.88
N ALA A 207 5.68 -11.07 -9.16
CA ALA A 207 6.12 -9.80 -9.74
C ALA A 207 7.41 -9.95 -10.56
N TYR A 208 8.41 -10.69 -10.07
CA TYR A 208 9.64 -10.97 -10.82
C TYR A 208 9.39 -11.68 -12.15
N ASN A 209 8.45 -12.61 -12.20
CA ASN A 209 8.11 -13.30 -13.44
C ASN A 209 7.33 -12.40 -14.39
N GLN A 210 6.41 -11.56 -13.88
CA GLN A 210 5.70 -10.58 -14.71
C GLN A 210 6.66 -9.56 -15.34
N MET A 211 7.66 -9.09 -14.59
CA MET A 211 8.69 -8.18 -15.12
C MET A 211 9.45 -8.80 -16.31
N LYS A 212 9.60 -10.13 -16.34
CA LYS A 212 10.27 -10.85 -17.45
C LYS A 212 9.32 -11.14 -18.62
N SER A 213 8.02 -11.17 -18.40
CA SER A 213 7.05 -11.60 -19.42
C SER A 213 6.92 -10.61 -20.58
N GLY A 214 7.21 -9.33 -20.36
CA GLY A 214 7.06 -8.29 -21.35
C GLY A 214 5.61 -7.97 -21.75
N LYS A 215 4.61 -8.51 -21.04
CA LYS A 215 3.17 -8.37 -21.38
C LYS A 215 2.73 -6.91 -21.56
N TYR A 216 3.30 -5.98 -20.80
CA TYR A 216 2.96 -4.56 -20.84
C TYR A 216 4.09 -3.68 -21.45
N ALA A 217 5.05 -4.29 -22.14
CA ALA A 217 6.24 -3.58 -22.68
C ALA A 217 5.87 -2.43 -23.62
N GLU A 218 4.84 -2.60 -24.47
CA GLU A 218 4.38 -1.56 -25.41
C GLU A 218 3.88 -0.29 -24.69
N TYR A 219 3.35 -0.44 -23.47
CA TYR A 219 2.94 0.67 -22.61
C TYR A 219 4.09 1.23 -21.77
N GLY A 220 5.22 0.54 -21.76
CA GLY A 220 6.40 0.87 -20.95
C GLY A 220 6.22 0.51 -19.49
N ALA A 221 5.47 -0.55 -19.20
CA ALA A 221 5.20 -1.10 -17.89
C ALA A 221 5.55 -2.60 -17.84
N ASP A 222 5.57 -3.16 -16.63
CA ASP A 222 5.82 -4.57 -16.37
C ASP A 222 4.52 -5.27 -15.96
N VAL A 223 3.67 -4.56 -15.22
CA VAL A 223 2.36 -5.01 -14.71
C VAL A 223 1.35 -3.87 -14.81
N ASP A 224 0.06 -4.17 -14.65
CA ASP A 224 -0.95 -3.18 -14.32
C ASP A 224 -1.35 -3.26 -12.84
N ASP A 225 -2.20 -2.33 -12.39
CA ASP A 225 -2.64 -2.22 -11.00
C ASP A 225 -3.92 -3.01 -10.68
N SER A 226 -4.40 -3.82 -11.62
CA SER A 226 -5.66 -4.58 -11.52
C SER A 226 -5.46 -6.04 -11.09
N VAL A 227 -6.57 -6.75 -10.90
CA VAL A 227 -6.60 -8.20 -10.65
C VAL A 227 -6.01 -9.03 -11.80
N ALA A 228 -5.80 -8.46 -12.97
CA ALA A 228 -5.12 -9.13 -14.09
C ALA A 228 -3.63 -9.40 -13.81
N CYS A 229 -3.07 -8.68 -12.84
CA CYS A 229 -1.72 -8.88 -12.30
C CYS A 229 -1.78 -9.09 -10.79
N GLN A 230 -1.59 -8.04 -10.01
CA GLN A 230 -1.70 -8.00 -8.55
C GLN A 230 -2.43 -6.71 -8.18
N VAL A 231 -3.40 -6.80 -7.28
CA VAL A 231 -4.15 -5.62 -6.86
C VAL A 231 -3.22 -4.60 -6.21
N TYR A 232 -3.10 -3.45 -6.85
CA TYR A 232 -2.26 -2.34 -6.39
C TYR A 232 -3.14 -1.12 -6.10
N ASN A 233 -4.04 -1.26 -5.13
CA ASN A 233 -4.99 -0.21 -4.73
C ASN A 233 -4.29 1.02 -4.15
N ASN A 234 -3.09 0.82 -3.64
CA ASN A 234 -2.31 1.85 -2.98
C ASN A 234 -3.08 2.55 -1.85
N ILE A 235 -3.82 1.74 -1.10
CA ILE A 235 -4.42 2.12 0.18
C ILE A 235 -3.32 2.45 1.19
N PRO A 236 -3.65 3.08 2.34
CA PRO A 236 -2.65 3.37 3.36
C PRO A 236 -1.82 2.14 3.74
N GLU A 237 -0.51 2.30 3.76
CA GLU A 237 0.42 1.23 4.11
C GLU A 237 0.23 0.82 5.58
N ASP A 238 0.26 -0.48 5.81
CA ASP A 238 0.16 -1.08 7.13
C ASP A 238 1.54 -1.46 7.68
N LYS A 239 1.78 -1.22 8.98
CA LYS A 239 3.06 -1.51 9.64
C LYS A 239 3.40 -3.00 9.64
N ARG A 240 2.39 -3.89 9.78
CA ARG A 240 2.60 -5.34 9.81
C ARG A 240 2.95 -5.86 8.41
N SER A 241 2.27 -5.35 7.37
CA SER A 241 2.60 -5.66 5.97
C SER A 241 4.03 -5.26 5.65
N ARG A 242 4.44 -4.05 6.01
CA ARG A 242 5.83 -3.61 5.82
C ARG A 242 6.83 -4.51 6.54
N LYS A 243 6.58 -4.83 7.83
CA LYS A 243 7.43 -5.73 8.60
C LYS A 243 7.54 -7.11 7.96
N ALA A 244 6.48 -7.63 7.35
CA ALA A 244 6.49 -8.91 6.64
C ALA A 244 7.35 -8.85 5.37
N VAL A 245 7.22 -7.79 4.57
CA VAL A 245 8.04 -7.57 3.38
C VAL A 245 9.51 -7.44 3.75
N ASP A 246 9.83 -6.57 4.72
CA ASP A 246 11.20 -6.31 5.19
C ASP A 246 11.84 -7.59 5.75
N GLY A 247 11.08 -8.38 6.54
CA GLY A 247 11.53 -9.65 7.12
C GLY A 247 11.72 -10.78 6.10
N THR A 248 11.29 -10.57 4.85
CA THR A 248 11.46 -11.50 3.72
C THR A 248 12.17 -10.83 2.54
N PHE A 249 12.94 -9.78 2.81
CA PHE A 249 13.61 -8.98 1.79
C PHE A 249 14.32 -9.87 0.76
N GLU A 250 14.08 -9.62 -0.54
CA GLU A 250 14.62 -10.35 -1.70
C GLU A 250 14.31 -11.85 -1.76
N ARG A 251 13.60 -12.43 -0.79
CA ARG A 251 13.26 -13.87 -0.83
C ARG A 251 12.20 -14.13 -1.90
N VAL A 252 12.48 -15.12 -2.75
CA VAL A 252 11.60 -15.61 -3.82
C VAL A 252 11.55 -17.13 -3.80
N MET A 253 10.45 -17.70 -4.30
CA MET A 253 10.33 -19.13 -4.50
C MET A 253 11.05 -19.54 -5.79
N LYS A 254 11.82 -20.63 -5.72
CA LYS A 254 12.54 -21.20 -6.86
C LYS A 254 12.25 -22.69 -7.02
N LYS A 255 12.18 -23.14 -8.26
CA LYS A 255 12.21 -24.55 -8.65
C LYS A 255 13.31 -24.73 -9.71
N SER A 256 14.22 -25.66 -9.50
CA SER A 256 15.37 -25.89 -10.40
C SER A 256 16.14 -24.60 -10.76
N GLY A 257 16.41 -23.76 -9.73
CA GLY A 257 17.15 -22.49 -9.88
C GLY A 257 16.35 -21.32 -10.49
N LYS A 258 15.17 -21.56 -11.06
CA LYS A 258 14.32 -20.53 -11.68
C LYS A 258 13.25 -20.05 -10.70
N VAL A 259 12.98 -18.74 -10.67
CA VAL A 259 11.87 -18.18 -9.89
C VAL A 259 10.55 -18.71 -10.45
N VAL A 260 9.70 -19.26 -9.57
CA VAL A 260 8.38 -19.76 -9.96
C VAL A 260 7.35 -18.65 -10.02
N THR A 261 6.35 -18.76 -10.91
CA THR A 261 5.16 -17.90 -10.87
C THR A 261 4.24 -18.41 -9.79
N ALA A 262 4.29 -17.75 -8.62
CA ALA A 262 3.45 -18.10 -7.49
C ALA A 262 2.08 -17.46 -7.67
N TYR A 263 1.14 -18.18 -8.24
CA TYR A 263 -0.27 -17.79 -8.25
C TYR A 263 -0.85 -17.95 -6.85
N TYR A 264 -1.69 -17.02 -6.46
CA TYR A 264 -2.41 -17.06 -5.19
C TYR A 264 -3.83 -16.51 -5.37
N PHE A 265 -4.74 -16.93 -4.50
CA PHE A 265 -6.15 -16.55 -4.53
C PHE A 265 -6.72 -16.61 -3.10
N SER A 266 -7.80 -15.87 -2.86
CA SER A 266 -8.37 -15.71 -1.51
C SER A 266 -9.07 -16.97 -1.00
N THR A 267 -9.60 -17.80 -1.90
CA THR A 267 -10.41 -18.98 -1.53
C THR A 267 -10.11 -20.13 -2.47
N SER A 268 -9.89 -21.32 -1.89
CA SER A 268 -9.78 -22.60 -2.61
C SER A 268 -10.81 -23.57 -2.06
N TRP A 269 -11.47 -24.34 -2.94
CA TRP A 269 -12.36 -25.41 -2.56
C TRP A 269 -11.61 -26.73 -2.29
N GLY A 270 -10.30 -26.74 -2.43
CA GLY A 270 -9.43 -27.90 -2.24
C GLY A 270 -9.77 -29.05 -3.19
N TYR A 271 -8.80 -29.50 -3.98
CA TYR A 271 -8.80 -30.78 -4.69
C TYR A 271 -7.56 -31.54 -4.25
#